data_5678ee0d0e04d9ae4a96ebdb25f1aea0
#
_entry.id   5678ee0d0e04d9ae4a96ebdb25f1aea0
#
_cell.length_a   1.000
_cell.length_b   1.000
_cell.length_c   1.000
_cell.angle_alpha   90.00
_cell.angle_beta   90.00
_cell.angle_gamma   90.00
#
_symmetry.space_group_name_H-M   'P 1'
#
loop_
_entity.id
_entity.type
_entity.pdbx_description
1 polymer ?
#
loop_
_entity_poly.entity_id
_entity_poly.type
_entity_poly.pdbx_seq_one_letter_code
_entity_poly.pdbx_strand_id
1 'polypeptide(L)'
;MRDRKLLFHNDARHYYIYNYDPPFRLEDAWKPVDEIIGTGVDTLVYGLGAGPTMFHSTEVGEIWGSHIDSFPEVSAWRAYENIKSLQSLGLDPLKVLIDRSREKGVEFFVSLRQSHPADPSVKDDVFNWQFRIDNPEMCLKGRGAHAFDWNYEEVRNERFALIEETVNKYDVDGIELDWVFWPHFFEDEEAPLKSDILTEYMVQVANVVAKASTKKGKKIELGVRVLPTNEGNLAAGMDVETWIKQGCLDFIIPTIYQDQQIDADLPFEWLVDLTKGLETKVYPSLHNQRKIQTSIGTNSEVRASIDHYRAAAASYWSKGADGIYLPWFTWPHGAEELNILNSIGDYSLISGSSKHYVVKKKDELSESYKYCSQIPAEINVGENAQITDVDFYIADKLDVGHRSTLRLLISDTTIHDGLKVSLNGKDLDVKNAWRTTVGFTHVSLEFSDLMGVFKEGINRLGIVINSRPTNLVGANLPRLENVEVLVKYPEPLGSL
;
A
#
# COMPACT_ATOMS: atom_id res chain seq x y z
N MET A 1 1.21 -7.50 -23.91
CA MET A 1 1.54 -7.39 -22.47
C MET A 1 1.30 -8.74 -21.83
N ARG A 2 2.13 -9.17 -20.86
CA ARG A 2 1.84 -10.40 -20.10
C ARG A 2 0.63 -10.18 -19.19
N ASP A 3 -0.15 -11.23 -18.95
CA ASP A 3 -1.25 -11.22 -18.00
C ASP A 3 -0.69 -11.48 -16.60
N ARG A 4 -0.26 -10.42 -15.91
CA ARG A 4 0.31 -10.47 -14.56
C ARG A 4 -0.81 -10.44 -13.53
N LYS A 5 -0.68 -11.27 -12.51
CA LYS A 5 -1.69 -11.38 -11.44
C LYS A 5 -1.16 -10.89 -10.09
N LEU A 6 0.13 -11.06 -9.84
CA LEU A 6 0.74 -10.71 -8.55
C LEU A 6 2.13 -10.12 -8.71
N LEU A 7 2.25 -8.83 -8.38
CA LEU A 7 3.50 -8.10 -8.33
C LEU A 7 3.97 -8.02 -6.88
N PHE A 8 5.20 -8.43 -6.62
CA PHE A 8 5.79 -8.44 -5.28
C PHE A 8 6.90 -7.39 -5.18
N HIS A 9 6.72 -6.39 -4.30
CA HIS A 9 7.71 -5.35 -4.09
C HIS A 9 8.66 -5.70 -2.94
N ASN A 10 9.95 -5.74 -3.25
CA ASN A 10 11.04 -5.85 -2.29
C ASN A 10 11.81 -4.53 -2.30
N ASP A 11 11.85 -3.83 -1.17
CA ASP A 11 12.51 -2.53 -1.07
C ASP A 11 14.02 -2.61 -0.78
N ALA A 12 14.62 -3.77 -0.98
CA ALA A 12 16.02 -4.12 -0.75
C ALA A 12 16.48 -4.14 0.72
N ARG A 13 15.68 -3.66 1.66
CA ARG A 13 16.10 -3.47 3.07
C ARG A 13 16.33 -4.78 3.81
N HIS A 14 15.53 -5.81 3.54
CA HIS A 14 15.58 -7.06 4.30
C HIS A 14 16.91 -7.80 4.15
N TYR A 15 17.52 -7.75 2.97
CA TYR A 15 18.74 -8.50 2.66
C TYR A 15 20.01 -7.72 2.92
N TYR A 16 20.04 -6.43 2.59
CA TYR A 16 21.24 -5.60 2.76
C TYR A 16 21.35 -5.02 4.17
N ILE A 17 20.25 -4.63 4.78
CA ILE A 17 20.26 -3.87 6.04
C ILE A 17 20.12 -4.79 7.26
N TYR A 18 19.17 -5.73 7.25
CA TYR A 18 18.76 -6.39 8.49
C TYR A 18 19.32 -7.79 8.72
N ASN A 19 19.64 -8.53 7.66
CA ASN A 19 19.73 -9.98 7.77
C ASN A 19 21.13 -10.56 7.81
N TYR A 20 22.08 -9.99 7.07
CA TYR A 20 23.37 -10.64 6.88
C TYR A 20 24.53 -9.76 7.34
N ASP A 21 25.42 -10.36 8.13
CA ASP A 21 26.71 -9.74 8.40
C ASP A 21 27.61 -9.81 7.14
N PRO A 22 28.38 -8.76 6.83
CA PRO A 22 29.36 -8.82 5.77
C PRO A 22 30.47 -9.87 6.06
N PRO A 23 31.13 -10.44 5.07
CA PRO A 23 30.93 -10.17 3.64
C PRO A 23 29.73 -10.93 3.04
N PHE A 24 28.99 -10.26 2.16
CA PHE A 24 27.91 -10.88 1.38
C PHE A 24 28.50 -11.89 0.41
N ARG A 25 27.91 -13.08 0.35
CA ARG A 25 28.20 -14.08 -0.67
C ARG A 25 27.19 -13.95 -1.80
N LEU A 26 27.52 -14.52 -2.95
CA LEU A 26 26.66 -14.50 -4.12
C LEU A 26 25.28 -15.13 -3.85
N GLU A 27 25.27 -16.26 -3.11
CA GLU A 27 24.04 -16.97 -2.76
C GLU A 27 23.12 -16.16 -1.81
N ASP A 28 23.71 -15.31 -0.99
CA ASP A 28 22.95 -14.42 -0.11
C ASP A 28 22.27 -13.30 -0.94
N ALA A 29 22.93 -12.83 -1.99
CA ALA A 29 22.39 -11.82 -2.92
C ALA A 29 21.25 -12.36 -3.80
N TRP A 30 21.08 -13.67 -3.96
CA TRP A 30 19.99 -14.28 -4.73
C TRP A 30 18.66 -14.32 -3.97
N LYS A 31 18.68 -14.18 -2.65
CA LYS A 31 17.50 -14.36 -1.77
C LYS A 31 16.25 -13.59 -2.20
N PRO A 32 16.32 -12.30 -2.61
CA PRO A 32 15.14 -11.57 -3.06
C PRO A 32 14.38 -12.23 -4.21
N VAL A 33 15.09 -12.97 -5.06
CA VAL A 33 14.49 -13.74 -6.14
C VAL A 33 14.07 -15.12 -5.65
N ASP A 34 14.98 -15.84 -4.95
CA ASP A 34 14.75 -17.23 -4.58
C ASP A 34 13.57 -17.42 -3.61
N GLU A 35 13.29 -16.44 -2.76
CA GLU A 35 12.19 -16.52 -1.77
C GLU A 35 10.78 -16.54 -2.37
N ILE A 36 10.63 -16.05 -3.61
CA ILE A 36 9.33 -16.00 -4.30
C ILE A 36 9.16 -17.12 -5.33
N ILE A 37 10.21 -17.92 -5.56
CA ILE A 37 10.15 -19.02 -6.53
C ILE A 37 9.22 -20.12 -6.05
N GLY A 38 8.34 -20.59 -6.95
CA GLY A 38 7.32 -21.59 -6.61
C GLY A 38 6.08 -21.01 -5.93
N THR A 39 5.97 -19.68 -5.86
CA THR A 39 4.76 -18.97 -5.46
C THR A 39 3.98 -18.48 -6.67
N GLY A 40 2.83 -17.84 -6.43
CA GLY A 40 2.01 -17.19 -7.48
C GLY A 40 2.54 -15.82 -7.93
N VAL A 41 3.73 -15.42 -7.51
CA VAL A 41 4.32 -14.12 -7.91
C VAL A 41 4.82 -14.20 -9.35
N ASP A 42 4.33 -13.28 -10.18
CA ASP A 42 4.73 -13.15 -11.59
C ASP A 42 5.92 -12.20 -11.77
N THR A 43 5.94 -11.13 -11.00
CA THR A 43 6.88 -10.01 -11.17
C THR A 43 7.48 -9.61 -9.83
N LEU A 44 8.81 -9.62 -9.77
CA LEU A 44 9.55 -8.99 -8.67
C LEU A 44 9.77 -7.50 -9.00
N VAL A 45 9.29 -6.61 -8.15
CA VAL A 45 9.56 -5.17 -8.22
C VAL A 45 10.60 -4.84 -7.15
N TYR A 46 11.82 -4.53 -7.56
CA TYR A 46 12.95 -4.35 -6.65
C TYR A 46 13.30 -2.88 -6.45
N GLY A 47 13.31 -2.41 -5.20
CA GLY A 47 13.72 -1.05 -4.83
C GLY A 47 15.20 -0.81 -5.12
N LEU A 48 15.51 0.19 -5.95
CA LEU A 48 16.89 0.51 -6.34
C LEU A 48 17.72 1.10 -5.20
N GLY A 49 17.05 1.68 -4.20
CA GLY A 49 17.72 2.31 -3.07
C GLY A 49 16.75 2.78 -2.00
N ALA A 50 17.27 3.34 -0.93
CA ALA A 50 16.50 3.96 0.13
C ALA A 50 16.38 5.47 -0.13
N GLY A 51 15.49 5.85 -1.02
CA GLY A 51 15.36 7.23 -1.51
C GLY A 51 16.36 7.50 -2.64
N PRO A 52 17.23 8.51 -2.52
CA PRO A 52 18.11 8.96 -3.59
C PRO A 52 19.40 8.16 -3.75
N THR A 53 19.76 7.35 -2.77
CA THR A 53 21.00 6.57 -2.77
C THR A 53 20.76 5.14 -3.20
N MET A 54 21.67 4.58 -4.00
CA MET A 54 21.49 3.31 -4.70
C MET A 54 22.17 2.14 -3.99
N PHE A 55 21.52 0.98 -3.98
CA PHE A 55 22.11 -0.28 -3.50
C PHE A 55 22.92 -1.03 -4.58
N HIS A 56 23.23 -0.35 -5.68
CA HIS A 56 23.96 -0.93 -6.81
C HIS A 56 24.97 0.08 -7.38
N SER A 57 25.80 -0.36 -8.31
CA SER A 57 26.80 0.49 -8.93
C SER A 57 26.14 1.51 -9.87
N THR A 58 26.34 2.79 -9.57
CA THR A 58 25.83 3.92 -10.34
C THR A 58 26.98 4.86 -10.73
N GLU A 59 26.83 5.52 -11.88
CA GLU A 59 27.77 6.54 -12.39
C GLU A 59 27.22 7.95 -12.21
N VAL A 60 25.92 8.09 -11.95
CA VAL A 60 25.21 9.38 -11.87
C VAL A 60 24.61 9.65 -10.49
N GLY A 61 24.41 8.63 -9.67
CA GLY A 61 23.95 8.73 -8.29
C GLY A 61 25.05 8.44 -7.29
N GLU A 62 24.65 8.19 -6.05
CA GLU A 62 25.56 7.79 -4.96
C GLU A 62 25.23 6.40 -4.45
N ILE A 63 26.23 5.67 -4.01
CA ILE A 63 26.02 4.39 -3.32
C ILE A 63 25.55 4.69 -1.90
N TRP A 64 24.54 3.99 -1.45
CA TRP A 64 23.95 4.16 -0.13
C TRP A 64 25.01 4.05 0.99
N GLY A 65 25.12 5.08 1.81
CA GLY A 65 26.07 5.19 2.90
C GLY A 65 27.51 5.57 2.49
N SER A 66 27.78 5.85 1.20
CA SER A 66 29.14 6.17 0.74
C SER A 66 29.69 7.50 1.29
N HIS A 67 28.84 8.42 1.72
CA HIS A 67 29.23 9.72 2.31
C HIS A 67 29.46 9.65 3.82
N ILE A 68 29.27 8.49 4.47
CA ILE A 68 29.34 8.32 5.92
C ILE A 68 30.68 7.76 6.33
N ASP A 69 31.39 8.49 7.18
CA ASP A 69 32.67 8.05 7.75
C ASP A 69 32.50 7.06 8.91
N SER A 70 31.46 7.24 9.72
CA SER A 70 31.17 6.40 10.88
C SER A 70 29.68 6.16 11.02
N PHE A 71 29.24 4.94 10.74
CA PHE A 71 27.84 4.58 10.76
C PHE A 71 27.24 4.65 12.17
N PRO A 72 26.10 5.38 12.35
CA PRO A 72 25.41 5.47 13.64
C PRO A 72 24.68 4.18 14.00
N GLU A 73 24.34 3.35 13.00
CA GLU A 73 23.56 2.13 13.16
C GLU A 73 24.20 0.92 12.48
N VAL A 74 24.13 -0.23 13.15
CA VAL A 74 24.68 -1.48 12.62
C VAL A 74 24.02 -1.92 11.32
N SER A 75 22.71 -1.63 11.17
CA SER A 75 21.96 -1.95 9.96
C SER A 75 22.47 -1.19 8.73
N ALA A 76 22.77 0.08 8.93
CA ALA A 76 23.34 0.94 7.90
C ALA A 76 24.74 0.48 7.48
N TRP A 77 25.58 0.18 8.46
CA TRP A 77 26.91 -0.38 8.21
C TRP A 77 26.84 -1.71 7.43
N ARG A 78 25.93 -2.62 7.83
CA ARG A 78 25.73 -3.89 7.11
C ARG A 78 25.40 -3.67 5.64
N ALA A 79 24.43 -2.80 5.35
CA ALA A 79 24.01 -2.53 3.99
C ALA A 79 25.18 -2.04 3.12
N TYR A 80 25.94 -1.06 3.62
CA TYR A 80 27.08 -0.51 2.91
C TYR A 80 28.17 -1.55 2.66
N GLU A 81 28.59 -2.28 3.69
CA GLU A 81 29.65 -3.28 3.58
C GLU A 81 29.23 -4.47 2.71
N ASN A 82 27.95 -4.86 2.70
CA ASN A 82 27.44 -5.92 1.82
C ASN A 82 27.46 -5.49 0.36
N ILE A 83 27.09 -4.25 0.04
CA ILE A 83 27.23 -3.71 -1.33
C ILE A 83 28.73 -3.76 -1.75
N LYS A 84 29.62 -3.27 -0.91
CA LYS A 84 31.07 -3.30 -1.16
C LYS A 84 31.63 -4.71 -1.33
N SER A 85 31.11 -5.67 -0.56
CA SER A 85 31.52 -7.06 -0.66
C SER A 85 31.28 -7.60 -2.08
N LEU A 86 30.09 -7.39 -2.64
CA LEU A 86 29.77 -7.79 -4.01
C LEU A 86 30.63 -7.03 -5.02
N GLN A 87 30.77 -5.73 -4.87
CA GLN A 87 31.59 -4.92 -5.77
C GLN A 87 33.08 -5.33 -5.76
N SER A 88 33.62 -5.74 -4.60
CA SER A 88 34.99 -6.25 -4.50
C SER A 88 35.23 -7.55 -5.27
N LEU A 89 34.16 -8.32 -5.52
CA LEU A 89 34.16 -9.50 -6.35
C LEU A 89 33.95 -9.17 -7.84
N GLY A 90 33.85 -7.89 -8.22
CA GLY A 90 33.55 -7.45 -9.58
C GLY A 90 32.07 -7.65 -9.94
N LEU A 91 31.19 -7.82 -8.96
CA LEU A 91 29.75 -8.04 -9.15
C LEU A 91 28.99 -6.74 -8.90
N ASP A 92 28.02 -6.45 -9.76
CA ASP A 92 27.04 -5.40 -9.55
C ASP A 92 25.79 -6.01 -8.88
N PRO A 93 25.39 -5.54 -7.68
CA PRO A 93 24.28 -6.10 -6.93
C PRO A 93 22.97 -6.18 -7.72
N LEU A 94 22.64 -5.15 -8.50
CA LEU A 94 21.41 -5.15 -9.31
C LEU A 94 21.50 -6.15 -10.47
N LYS A 95 22.65 -6.22 -11.14
CA LYS A 95 22.86 -7.18 -12.21
C LYS A 95 22.76 -8.63 -11.72
N VAL A 96 23.28 -8.92 -10.53
CA VAL A 96 23.18 -10.26 -9.90
C VAL A 96 21.71 -10.69 -9.76
N LEU A 97 20.84 -9.78 -9.31
CA LEU A 97 19.41 -10.05 -9.16
C LEU A 97 18.70 -10.23 -10.50
N ILE A 98 19.01 -9.38 -11.47
CA ILE A 98 18.44 -9.49 -12.84
C ILE A 98 18.82 -10.83 -13.48
N ASP A 99 20.09 -11.21 -13.40
CA ASP A 99 20.58 -12.50 -13.97
C ASP A 99 19.89 -13.69 -13.27
N ARG A 100 19.74 -13.63 -11.93
CA ARG A 100 19.04 -14.67 -11.17
C ARG A 100 17.56 -14.76 -11.53
N SER A 101 16.88 -13.61 -11.65
CA SER A 101 15.47 -13.55 -12.04
C SER A 101 15.23 -14.19 -13.41
N ARG A 102 16.12 -13.95 -14.37
CA ARG A 102 16.08 -14.57 -15.69
C ARG A 102 16.31 -16.08 -15.63
N GLU A 103 17.29 -16.51 -14.85
CA GLU A 103 17.53 -17.94 -14.63
C GLU A 103 16.27 -18.65 -14.09
N LYS A 104 15.52 -17.96 -13.24
CA LYS A 104 14.31 -18.49 -12.59
C LYS A 104 13.02 -18.21 -13.36
N GLY A 105 13.05 -17.43 -14.43
CA GLY A 105 11.88 -17.11 -15.26
C GLY A 105 10.88 -16.15 -14.64
N VAL A 106 11.32 -15.34 -13.65
CA VAL A 106 10.53 -14.28 -13.02
C VAL A 106 10.79 -12.95 -13.72
N GLU A 107 9.77 -12.15 -14.00
CA GLU A 107 9.95 -10.78 -14.49
C GLU A 107 10.60 -9.90 -13.43
N PHE A 108 11.45 -8.98 -13.87
CA PHE A 108 12.19 -8.11 -12.98
C PHE A 108 11.93 -6.64 -13.30
N PHE A 109 11.19 -6.00 -12.44
CA PHE A 109 10.97 -4.55 -12.47
C PHE A 109 11.83 -3.90 -11.40
N VAL A 110 12.18 -2.65 -11.61
CA VAL A 110 12.86 -1.81 -10.63
C VAL A 110 11.95 -0.69 -10.15
N SER A 111 12.10 -0.28 -8.90
CA SER A 111 11.35 0.81 -8.30
C SER A 111 12.28 1.93 -7.85
N LEU A 112 11.96 3.17 -8.23
CA LEU A 112 12.71 4.37 -7.86
C LEU A 112 11.81 5.39 -7.17
N ARG A 113 12.10 5.70 -5.91
CA ARG A 113 11.40 6.74 -5.15
C ARG A 113 11.69 8.11 -5.72
N GLN A 114 10.64 8.90 -5.98
CA GLN A 114 10.77 10.24 -6.54
C GLN A 114 11.00 11.29 -5.45
N SER A 115 10.49 11.07 -4.24
CA SER A 115 10.69 11.95 -3.10
C SER A 115 11.04 11.16 -1.84
N HIS A 116 11.91 11.72 -1.02
CA HIS A 116 12.31 11.20 0.29
C HIS A 116 12.81 12.35 1.16
N PRO A 117 12.25 12.58 2.36
CA PRO A 117 12.73 13.61 3.27
C PRO A 117 13.97 13.13 4.02
N ALA A 118 14.96 14.00 4.15
CA ALA A 118 16.06 13.87 5.11
C ALA A 118 16.64 15.26 5.38
N ASP A 119 16.93 15.57 6.65
CA ASP A 119 17.44 16.87 7.04
C ASP A 119 18.88 17.07 6.53
N PRO A 120 19.13 18.01 5.59
CA PRO A 120 20.44 18.23 5.00
C PRO A 120 21.49 18.70 6.01
N SER A 121 21.08 19.18 7.20
CA SER A 121 22.00 19.55 8.28
C SER A 121 22.60 18.34 9.02
N VAL A 122 21.93 17.17 8.94
CA VAL A 122 22.38 15.91 9.53
C VAL A 122 23.19 15.13 8.49
N LYS A 123 24.47 15.49 8.36
CA LYS A 123 25.33 14.96 7.28
C LYS A 123 25.54 13.45 7.35
N ASP A 124 25.52 12.87 8.56
CA ASP A 124 25.70 11.43 8.78
C ASP A 124 24.37 10.63 8.73
N ASP A 125 23.28 11.26 8.28
CA ASP A 125 22.04 10.55 8.02
C ASP A 125 22.19 9.70 6.74
N VAL A 126 21.97 8.39 6.86
CA VAL A 126 22.07 7.43 5.75
C VAL A 126 21.08 7.69 4.60
N PHE A 127 20.04 8.49 4.85
CA PHE A 127 19.07 8.92 3.85
C PHE A 127 19.43 10.23 3.17
N ASN A 128 20.56 10.84 3.57
CA ASN A 128 21.15 11.98 2.88
C ASN A 128 22.11 11.55 1.78
N TRP A 129 22.49 12.49 0.95
CA TRP A 129 23.52 12.36 -0.06
C TRP A 129 24.10 13.73 -0.39
N GLN A 130 25.26 13.76 -1.04
CA GLN A 130 26.05 14.97 -1.22
C GLN A 130 25.28 16.09 -1.91
N PHE A 131 24.53 15.79 -2.95
CA PHE A 131 23.75 16.82 -3.67
C PHE A 131 22.75 17.55 -2.76
N ARG A 132 22.05 16.84 -1.85
CA ARG A 132 21.14 17.48 -0.88
C ARG A 132 21.88 18.27 0.18
N ILE A 133 23.00 17.73 0.69
CA ILE A 133 23.85 18.40 1.69
C ILE A 133 24.40 19.72 1.16
N ASP A 134 24.76 19.76 -0.12
CA ASP A 134 25.33 20.94 -0.79
C ASP A 134 24.27 21.94 -1.25
N ASN A 135 22.99 21.53 -1.39
CA ASN A 135 21.89 22.36 -1.90
C ASN A 135 20.68 22.37 -0.95
N PRO A 136 20.84 22.71 0.34
CA PRO A 136 19.76 22.70 1.32
C PRO A 136 18.65 23.70 1.00
N GLU A 137 18.93 24.75 0.23
CA GLU A 137 17.95 25.75 -0.24
C GLU A 137 16.94 25.18 -1.23
N MET A 138 17.27 24.07 -1.89
CA MET A 138 16.34 23.36 -2.82
C MET A 138 15.38 22.45 -2.08
N CYS A 139 15.41 22.39 -0.74
CA CYS A 139 14.48 21.61 0.05
C CYS A 139 13.23 22.42 0.42
N LEU A 140 12.09 21.74 0.46
CA LEU A 140 10.81 22.27 0.96
C LEU A 140 10.91 22.63 2.45
N LYS A 141 10.13 23.61 2.89
CA LYS A 141 10.12 24.13 4.27
C LYS A 141 8.82 23.84 5.01
N GLY A 142 7.71 23.66 4.27
CA GLY A 142 6.39 23.43 4.82
C GLY A 142 6.20 21.98 5.30
N ARG A 143 5.04 21.41 5.03
CA ARG A 143 4.68 20.05 5.43
C ARG A 143 5.57 18.97 4.80
N GLY A 144 6.09 19.22 3.60
CA GLY A 144 7.07 18.38 2.93
C GLY A 144 8.53 18.65 3.34
N ALA A 145 8.79 19.27 4.52
CA ALA A 145 10.11 19.69 4.93
C ALA A 145 11.17 18.63 4.68
N HIS A 146 12.33 19.09 4.20
CA HIS A 146 13.49 18.28 3.84
C HIS A 146 13.33 17.38 2.60
N ALA A 147 12.15 17.29 1.97
CA ALA A 147 12.03 16.78 0.60
C ALA A 147 12.49 17.85 -0.39
N PHE A 148 12.92 17.46 -1.57
CA PHE A 148 13.29 18.42 -2.60
C PHE A 148 12.09 19.12 -3.22
N ASP A 149 12.26 20.42 -3.51
CA ASP A 149 11.32 21.23 -4.28
C ASP A 149 11.54 20.99 -5.79
N TRP A 150 10.53 20.43 -6.45
CA TRP A 150 10.56 20.11 -7.86
C TRP A 150 10.40 21.34 -8.79
N ASN A 151 10.29 22.55 -8.24
CA ASN A 151 10.46 23.77 -9.02
C ASN A 151 11.89 23.88 -9.58
N TYR A 152 12.88 23.34 -8.89
CA TYR A 152 14.28 23.34 -9.35
C TYR A 152 14.49 22.30 -10.45
N GLU A 153 15.05 22.76 -11.59
CA GLU A 153 15.38 21.88 -12.72
C GLU A 153 16.48 20.89 -12.36
N GLU A 154 17.42 21.29 -11.52
CA GLU A 154 18.53 20.46 -11.03
C GLU A 154 18.02 19.20 -10.28
N VAL A 155 16.96 19.35 -9.48
CA VAL A 155 16.30 18.25 -8.78
C VAL A 155 15.69 17.27 -9.77
N ARG A 156 14.99 17.77 -10.79
CA ARG A 156 14.37 16.94 -11.83
C ARG A 156 15.44 16.22 -12.66
N ASN A 157 16.53 16.93 -13.01
CA ASN A 157 17.63 16.36 -13.80
C ASN A 157 18.37 15.25 -13.03
N GLU A 158 18.58 15.39 -11.72
CA GLU A 158 19.17 14.35 -10.90
C GLU A 158 18.32 13.07 -10.90
N ARG A 159 17.00 13.19 -10.68
CA ARG A 159 16.07 12.04 -10.75
C ARG A 159 16.03 11.42 -12.14
N PHE A 160 15.99 12.24 -13.17
CA PHE A 160 15.96 11.80 -14.55
C PHE A 160 17.22 11.00 -14.94
N ALA A 161 18.40 11.48 -14.53
CA ALA A 161 19.67 10.79 -14.81
C ALA A 161 19.71 9.36 -14.25
N LEU A 162 19.17 9.13 -13.04
CA LEU A 162 19.07 7.80 -12.44
C LEU A 162 18.14 6.86 -13.25
N ILE A 163 17.03 7.40 -13.75
CA ILE A 163 16.09 6.65 -14.60
C ILE A 163 16.77 6.29 -15.92
N GLU A 164 17.40 7.27 -16.58
CA GLU A 164 18.08 7.10 -17.85
C GLU A 164 19.24 6.09 -17.74
N GLU A 165 20.08 6.18 -16.69
CA GLU A 165 21.13 5.19 -16.42
C GLU A 165 20.52 3.81 -16.28
N THR A 166 19.50 3.66 -15.45
CA THR A 166 18.87 2.37 -15.13
C THR A 166 18.34 1.68 -16.38
N VAL A 167 17.52 2.38 -17.18
CA VAL A 167 16.91 1.76 -18.37
C VAL A 167 17.88 1.53 -19.51
N ASN A 168 19.00 2.24 -19.57
CA ASN A 168 20.04 2.01 -20.59
C ASN A 168 21.04 0.94 -20.20
N LYS A 169 21.48 0.90 -18.94
CA LYS A 169 22.54 0.02 -18.42
C LYS A 169 22.02 -1.38 -18.10
N TYR A 170 20.87 -1.48 -17.46
CA TYR A 170 20.34 -2.76 -16.97
C TYR A 170 19.24 -3.32 -17.86
N ASP A 171 19.21 -4.67 -17.97
CA ASP A 171 18.22 -5.37 -18.78
C ASP A 171 16.95 -5.68 -17.96
N VAL A 172 16.30 -4.64 -17.48
CA VAL A 172 15.03 -4.70 -16.74
C VAL A 172 13.84 -4.92 -17.66
N ASP A 173 12.76 -5.50 -17.14
CA ASP A 173 11.49 -5.68 -17.86
C ASP A 173 10.56 -4.47 -17.68
N GLY A 174 10.74 -3.73 -16.60
CA GLY A 174 9.98 -2.49 -16.34
C GLY A 174 10.64 -1.62 -15.27
N ILE A 175 10.17 -0.38 -15.20
CA ILE A 175 10.52 0.58 -14.17
C ILE A 175 9.25 1.17 -13.57
N GLU A 176 9.21 1.23 -12.26
CA GLU A 176 8.16 1.86 -11.47
C GLU A 176 8.70 3.12 -10.80
N LEU A 177 8.01 4.24 -10.94
CA LEU A 177 8.28 5.46 -10.23
C LEU A 177 7.37 5.58 -9.00
N ASP A 178 7.98 5.59 -7.82
CA ASP A 178 7.25 5.73 -6.56
C ASP A 178 7.06 7.21 -6.22
N TRP A 179 5.86 7.72 -6.49
CA TRP A 179 5.45 9.10 -6.19
C TRP A 179 4.79 9.23 -4.81
N VAL A 180 4.57 8.12 -4.09
CA VAL A 180 3.77 8.13 -2.85
C VAL A 180 4.53 7.78 -1.58
N PHE A 181 5.82 7.47 -1.69
CA PHE A 181 6.64 7.27 -0.47
C PHE A 181 6.61 8.52 0.40
N TRP A 182 6.77 9.71 -0.20
CA TRP A 182 6.63 11.02 0.43
C TRP A 182 6.08 12.01 -0.60
N PRO A 183 4.75 12.11 -0.80
CA PRO A 183 4.13 12.81 -1.93
C PRO A 183 4.12 14.33 -1.75
N HIS A 184 5.30 14.90 -1.52
CA HIS A 184 5.54 16.34 -1.44
C HIS A 184 6.63 16.72 -2.44
N PHE A 185 6.24 17.47 -3.46
CA PHE A 185 7.08 17.89 -4.59
C PHE A 185 7.18 19.41 -4.70
N PHE A 186 6.23 20.10 -4.10
CA PHE A 186 6.11 21.57 -4.06
C PHE A 186 5.59 21.96 -2.67
N GLU A 187 5.64 23.24 -2.32
CA GLU A 187 4.92 23.72 -1.14
C GLU A 187 3.40 23.51 -1.33
N ASP A 188 2.71 23.16 -0.26
CA ASP A 188 1.30 22.66 -0.32
C ASP A 188 0.35 23.57 -1.10
N GLU A 189 0.50 24.89 -0.99
CA GLU A 189 -0.37 25.86 -1.68
C GLU A 189 -0.08 25.93 -3.19
N GLU A 190 1.14 25.60 -3.62
CA GLU A 190 1.57 25.64 -5.02
C GLU A 190 1.32 24.32 -5.74
N ALA A 191 1.37 23.19 -5.03
CA ALA A 191 1.34 21.87 -5.62
C ALA A 191 0.21 21.67 -6.66
N PRO A 192 -1.06 22.03 -6.39
CA PRO A 192 -2.14 21.86 -7.37
C PRO A 192 -1.97 22.71 -8.65
N LEU A 193 -1.14 23.76 -8.59
CA LEU A 193 -0.91 24.69 -9.70
C LEU A 193 0.33 24.31 -10.55
N LYS A 194 1.06 23.27 -10.14
CA LYS A 194 2.35 22.88 -10.74
C LYS A 194 2.31 21.51 -11.41
N SER A 195 1.11 20.97 -11.66
CA SER A 195 0.95 19.65 -12.27
C SER A 195 1.53 19.53 -13.69
N ASP A 196 1.67 20.64 -14.38
CA ASP A 196 2.34 20.73 -15.67
C ASP A 196 3.83 20.34 -15.59
N ILE A 197 4.55 20.75 -14.54
CA ILE A 197 5.96 20.40 -14.32
C ILE A 197 6.14 18.88 -14.21
N LEU A 198 5.32 18.22 -13.39
CA LEU A 198 5.38 16.76 -13.25
C LEU A 198 4.92 16.05 -14.51
N THR A 199 3.95 16.61 -15.23
CA THR A 199 3.48 16.06 -16.50
C THR A 199 4.56 16.12 -17.58
N GLU A 200 5.24 17.25 -17.72
CA GLU A 200 6.37 17.39 -18.65
C GLU A 200 7.50 16.42 -18.31
N TYR A 201 7.80 16.25 -17.03
CA TYR A 201 8.78 15.29 -16.55
C TYR A 201 8.37 13.85 -16.92
N MET A 202 7.11 13.46 -16.70
CA MET A 202 6.61 12.12 -17.05
C MET A 202 6.69 11.85 -18.55
N VAL A 203 6.41 12.85 -19.40
CA VAL A 203 6.59 12.73 -20.85
C VAL A 203 8.05 12.50 -21.22
N GLN A 204 8.99 13.21 -20.58
CA GLN A 204 10.42 13.00 -20.82
C GLN A 204 10.85 11.59 -20.40
N VAL A 205 10.38 11.10 -19.23
CA VAL A 205 10.65 9.74 -18.77
C VAL A 205 10.08 8.71 -19.73
N ALA A 206 8.83 8.84 -20.17
CA ALA A 206 8.22 7.93 -21.14
C ALA A 206 9.04 7.85 -22.44
N ASN A 207 9.54 8.99 -22.91
CA ASN A 207 10.38 9.07 -24.10
C ASN A 207 11.73 8.36 -23.93
N VAL A 208 12.41 8.50 -22.78
CA VAL A 208 13.69 7.81 -22.55
C VAL A 208 13.50 6.30 -22.40
N VAL A 209 12.44 5.86 -21.71
CA VAL A 209 12.08 4.44 -21.61
C VAL A 209 11.76 3.83 -22.97
N ALA A 210 11.00 4.52 -23.83
CA ALA A 210 10.67 4.08 -25.18
C ALA A 210 11.93 3.97 -26.07
N LYS A 211 12.85 4.94 -25.97
CA LYS A 211 14.14 4.89 -26.69
C LYS A 211 15.00 3.71 -26.22
N ALA A 212 15.09 3.48 -24.90
CA ALA A 212 15.82 2.33 -24.35
C ALA A 212 15.20 1.00 -24.79
N SER A 213 13.87 0.90 -24.80
CA SER A 213 13.12 -0.26 -25.30
C SER A 213 13.47 -0.56 -26.77
N THR A 214 13.44 0.47 -27.61
CA THR A 214 13.79 0.35 -29.04
C THR A 214 15.23 -0.10 -29.21
N LYS A 215 16.18 0.51 -28.49
CA LYS A 215 17.61 0.19 -28.55
C LYS A 215 17.90 -1.27 -28.15
N LYS A 216 17.15 -1.77 -27.15
CA LYS A 216 17.29 -3.14 -26.64
C LYS A 216 16.48 -4.18 -27.43
N GLY A 217 15.59 -3.74 -28.33
CA GLY A 217 14.65 -4.64 -29.03
C GLY A 217 13.68 -5.37 -28.10
N LYS A 218 13.41 -4.79 -26.93
CA LYS A 218 12.57 -5.35 -25.88
C LYS A 218 11.77 -4.25 -25.21
N LYS A 219 10.49 -4.47 -24.99
CA LYS A 219 9.67 -3.50 -24.24
C LYS A 219 10.15 -3.43 -22.80
N ILE A 220 10.40 -2.21 -22.32
CA ILE A 220 10.56 -1.86 -20.92
C ILE A 220 9.28 -1.14 -20.53
N GLU A 221 8.55 -1.64 -19.56
CA GLU A 221 7.29 -1.04 -19.12
C GLU A 221 7.54 0.08 -18.12
N LEU A 222 6.76 1.16 -18.23
CA LEU A 222 6.79 2.30 -17.30
C LEU A 222 5.52 2.34 -16.48
N GLY A 223 5.66 2.29 -15.16
CA GLY A 223 4.55 2.42 -14.23
C GLY A 223 4.80 3.41 -13.11
N VAL A 224 3.74 3.73 -12.39
CA VAL A 224 3.78 4.69 -11.28
C VAL A 224 3.00 4.19 -10.09
N ARG A 225 3.50 4.44 -8.87
CA ARG A 225 2.67 4.45 -7.66
C ARG A 225 2.07 5.82 -7.45
N VAL A 226 0.76 5.85 -7.21
CA VAL A 226 -0.04 7.08 -7.06
C VAL A 226 -0.98 6.97 -5.87
N LEU A 227 -1.52 8.10 -5.41
CA LEU A 227 -2.54 8.10 -4.36
C LEU A 227 -3.85 7.47 -4.87
N PRO A 228 -4.67 6.87 -3.97
CA PRO A 228 -5.88 6.13 -4.39
C PRO A 228 -6.95 7.04 -4.99
N THR A 229 -6.99 8.31 -4.63
CA THR A 229 -8.01 9.27 -5.09
C THR A 229 -7.43 10.26 -6.09
N ASN A 230 -8.22 10.65 -7.09
CA ASN A 230 -7.82 11.69 -8.04
C ASN A 230 -7.60 13.05 -7.34
N GLU A 231 -8.45 13.37 -6.35
CA GLU A 231 -8.31 14.60 -5.55
C GLU A 231 -6.97 14.65 -4.82
N GLY A 232 -6.55 13.54 -4.21
CA GLY A 232 -5.25 13.43 -3.52
C GLY A 232 -4.08 13.63 -4.48
N ASN A 233 -4.14 13.02 -5.65
CA ASN A 233 -3.11 13.16 -6.69
C ASN A 233 -2.98 14.61 -7.15
N LEU A 234 -4.09 15.25 -7.51
CA LEU A 234 -4.09 16.66 -7.94
C LEU A 234 -3.62 17.59 -6.83
N ALA A 235 -3.99 17.34 -5.57
CA ALA A 235 -3.52 18.11 -4.42
C ALA A 235 -1.99 18.03 -4.24
N ALA A 236 -1.37 16.93 -4.64
CA ALA A 236 0.08 16.75 -4.64
C ALA A 236 0.78 17.21 -5.94
N GLY A 237 0.02 17.76 -6.90
CA GLY A 237 0.54 18.20 -8.21
C GLY A 237 0.66 17.06 -9.24
N MET A 238 0.08 15.90 -8.98
CA MET A 238 0.13 14.74 -9.89
C MET A 238 -1.14 14.67 -10.74
N ASP A 239 -1.08 15.06 -12.00
CA ASP A 239 -2.18 14.90 -12.96
C ASP A 239 -2.11 13.53 -13.65
N VAL A 240 -2.47 12.49 -12.88
CA VAL A 240 -2.43 11.10 -13.34
C VAL A 240 -3.34 10.86 -14.54
N GLU A 241 -4.47 11.54 -14.59
CA GLU A 241 -5.41 11.45 -15.72
C GLU A 241 -4.75 11.90 -17.03
N THR A 242 -4.01 13.01 -16.99
CA THR A 242 -3.26 13.51 -18.15
C THR A 242 -2.13 12.56 -18.53
N TRP A 243 -1.41 11.98 -17.57
CA TRP A 243 -0.36 10.99 -17.85
C TRP A 243 -0.91 9.76 -18.60
N ILE A 244 -2.09 9.26 -18.19
CA ILE A 244 -2.79 8.16 -18.87
C ILE A 244 -3.19 8.57 -20.29
N LYS A 245 -3.86 9.72 -20.45
CA LYS A 245 -4.33 10.21 -21.75
C LYS A 245 -3.22 10.45 -22.76
N GLN A 246 -2.05 10.84 -22.29
CA GLN A 246 -0.86 11.03 -23.12
C GLN A 246 -0.12 9.71 -23.44
N GLY A 247 -0.59 8.59 -22.90
CA GLY A 247 0.01 7.26 -23.12
C GLY A 247 1.39 7.11 -22.49
N CYS A 248 1.67 7.84 -21.40
CA CYS A 248 2.94 7.75 -20.70
C CYS A 248 3.11 6.46 -19.91
N LEU A 249 2.01 5.77 -19.56
CA LEU A 249 2.01 4.71 -18.55
C LEU A 249 1.56 3.37 -19.11
N ASP A 250 2.30 2.31 -18.79
CA ASP A 250 1.92 0.91 -19.02
C ASP A 250 1.15 0.33 -17.84
N PHE A 251 1.42 0.78 -16.61
CA PHE A 251 0.70 0.34 -15.42
C PHE A 251 0.65 1.40 -14.31
N ILE A 252 -0.33 1.25 -13.41
CA ILE A 252 -0.59 2.19 -12.32
C ILE A 252 -0.88 1.41 -11.04
N ILE A 253 -0.29 1.87 -9.93
CA ILE A 253 -0.43 1.25 -8.61
C ILE A 253 -1.01 2.27 -7.64
N PRO A 254 -2.34 2.29 -7.42
CA PRO A 254 -2.95 3.11 -6.38
C PRO A 254 -2.60 2.56 -4.98
N THR A 255 -2.07 3.43 -4.11
CA THR A 255 -1.62 3.06 -2.77
C THR A 255 -1.52 4.26 -1.83
N ILE A 256 -1.54 4.03 -0.53
CA ILE A 256 -0.99 4.95 0.49
C ILE A 256 0.17 4.25 1.18
N TYR A 257 1.36 4.79 0.99
CA TYR A 257 2.56 4.11 1.44
C TYR A 257 2.73 4.11 2.96
N GLN A 258 2.45 5.23 3.62
CA GLN A 258 2.70 5.41 5.05
C GLN A 258 1.63 4.80 5.96
N ASP A 259 0.40 4.67 5.46
CA ASP A 259 -0.68 3.99 6.16
C ASP A 259 -0.77 2.55 5.68
N GLN A 260 -0.16 1.64 6.42
CA GLN A 260 -0.03 0.23 6.04
C GLN A 260 -1.27 -0.62 6.37
N GLN A 261 -2.42 0.02 6.63
CA GLN A 261 -3.65 -0.72 6.86
C GLN A 261 -4.15 -1.40 5.58
N ILE A 262 -4.52 -2.68 5.70
CA ILE A 262 -5.23 -3.38 4.63
C ILE A 262 -6.61 -2.76 4.46
N ASP A 263 -6.98 -2.50 3.21
CA ASP A 263 -8.24 -1.88 2.86
C ASP A 263 -8.95 -2.69 1.78
N ALA A 264 -10.07 -3.31 2.14
CA ALA A 264 -10.89 -4.05 1.19
C ALA A 264 -11.72 -3.14 0.27
N ASP A 265 -11.75 -1.84 0.54
CA ASP A 265 -12.54 -0.86 -0.21
C ASP A 265 -11.71 0.31 -0.75
N LEU A 266 -10.44 0.07 -1.08
CA LEU A 266 -9.57 1.08 -1.69
C LEU A 266 -10.26 1.68 -2.93
N PRO A 267 -10.36 3.03 -3.05
CA PRO A 267 -11.10 3.69 -4.13
C PRO A 267 -10.24 3.88 -5.39
N PHE A 268 -10.09 2.85 -6.20
CA PHE A 268 -9.31 2.89 -7.45
C PHE A 268 -10.16 2.72 -8.72
N GLU A 269 -11.47 2.55 -8.61
CA GLU A 269 -12.38 2.30 -9.73
C GLU A 269 -12.29 3.39 -10.81
N TRP A 270 -12.01 4.63 -10.41
CA TRP A 270 -11.78 5.73 -11.36
C TRP A 270 -10.60 5.48 -12.31
N LEU A 271 -9.55 4.78 -11.85
CA LEU A 271 -8.43 4.38 -12.71
C LEU A 271 -8.84 3.27 -13.67
N VAL A 272 -9.61 2.29 -13.19
CA VAL A 272 -10.16 1.22 -14.05
C VAL A 272 -11.04 1.81 -15.16
N ASP A 273 -11.88 2.79 -14.82
CA ASP A 273 -12.73 3.45 -15.81
C ASP A 273 -11.92 4.26 -16.82
N LEU A 274 -10.87 4.97 -16.38
CA LEU A 274 -9.99 5.75 -17.26
C LEU A 274 -9.14 4.87 -18.19
N THR A 275 -8.73 3.70 -17.73
CA THR A 275 -7.87 2.79 -18.50
C THR A 275 -8.67 1.83 -19.40
N LYS A 276 -10.00 1.88 -19.33
CA LYS A 276 -10.88 1.02 -20.12
C LYS A 276 -10.64 1.17 -21.61
N GLY A 277 -10.23 0.08 -22.26
CA GLY A 277 -9.89 0.06 -23.68
C GLY A 277 -8.48 0.53 -24.01
N LEU A 278 -7.67 0.89 -23.02
CA LEU A 278 -6.24 1.14 -23.13
C LEU A 278 -5.43 -0.11 -22.78
N GLU A 279 -4.13 -0.09 -23.10
CA GLU A 279 -3.22 -1.16 -22.68
C GLU A 279 -2.74 -0.99 -21.23
N THR A 280 -2.92 0.19 -20.64
CA THR A 280 -2.51 0.52 -19.27
C THR A 280 -3.24 -0.33 -18.25
N LYS A 281 -2.50 -0.93 -17.32
CA LYS A 281 -3.00 -1.87 -16.30
C LYS A 281 -3.09 -1.23 -14.92
N VAL A 282 -4.05 -1.67 -14.10
CA VAL A 282 -4.26 -1.16 -12.73
C VAL A 282 -4.00 -2.29 -11.72
N TYR A 283 -2.99 -2.09 -10.86
CA TYR A 283 -2.55 -3.02 -9.83
C TYR A 283 -2.68 -2.40 -8.43
N PRO A 284 -3.89 -2.38 -7.83
CA PRO A 284 -4.06 -1.81 -6.48
C PRO A 284 -3.24 -2.56 -5.45
N SER A 285 -2.73 -1.83 -4.44
CA SER A 285 -1.85 -2.40 -3.44
C SER A 285 -2.59 -2.94 -2.22
N LEU A 286 -2.15 -4.11 -1.72
CA LEU A 286 -2.58 -4.71 -0.47
C LEU A 286 -1.51 -4.55 0.59
N HIS A 287 -1.84 -3.81 1.65
CA HIS A 287 -0.98 -3.66 2.83
C HIS A 287 -1.15 -4.81 3.83
N ASN A 288 -0.27 -4.86 4.84
CA ASN A 288 -0.09 -6.03 5.68
C ASN A 288 -0.58 -5.86 7.13
N GLN A 289 -1.17 -4.73 7.48
CA GLN A 289 -1.57 -4.41 8.85
C GLN A 289 -3.05 -4.05 8.96
N ARG A 290 -3.59 -4.13 10.16
CA ARG A 290 -4.88 -3.53 10.55
C ARG A 290 -4.78 -2.90 11.92
N LYS A 291 -5.55 -1.84 12.17
CA LYS A 291 -5.68 -1.23 13.48
C LYS A 291 -6.79 -1.91 14.27
N ILE A 292 -6.47 -2.39 15.46
CA ILE A 292 -7.43 -2.97 16.41
C ILE A 292 -7.46 -2.17 17.69
N GLN A 293 -8.59 -2.26 18.39
CA GLN A 293 -8.71 -1.77 19.77
C GLN A 293 -8.19 -2.83 20.74
N THR A 294 -7.25 -2.46 21.60
CA THR A 294 -6.74 -3.37 22.63
C THR A 294 -7.68 -3.43 23.84
N SER A 295 -7.49 -4.43 24.68
CA SER A 295 -8.26 -4.59 25.93
C SER A 295 -8.12 -3.42 26.92
N ILE A 296 -7.11 -2.59 26.76
CA ILE A 296 -6.87 -1.38 27.59
C ILE A 296 -7.37 -0.08 26.93
N GLY A 297 -8.05 -0.18 25.78
CA GLY A 297 -8.66 0.99 25.13
C GLY A 297 -7.72 1.78 24.19
N THR A 298 -6.53 1.27 23.88
CA THR A 298 -5.60 1.87 22.93
C THR A 298 -5.70 1.21 21.56
N ASN A 299 -5.44 1.96 20.50
CA ASN A 299 -5.25 1.36 19.18
C ASN A 299 -3.89 0.68 19.09
N SER A 300 -3.86 -0.46 18.43
CA SER A 300 -2.64 -1.20 18.12
C SER A 300 -2.67 -1.67 16.67
N GLU A 301 -1.53 -1.67 16.04
CA GLU A 301 -1.37 -2.25 14.71
C GLU A 301 -1.02 -3.74 14.87
N VAL A 302 -1.75 -4.57 14.14
CA VAL A 302 -1.52 -6.00 14.11
C VAL A 302 -1.49 -6.46 12.65
N ARG A 303 -0.81 -7.57 12.45
CA ARG A 303 -0.71 -8.21 11.15
C ARG A 303 -2.08 -8.59 10.59
N ALA A 304 -2.28 -8.37 9.31
CA ALA A 304 -3.43 -8.90 8.59
C ALA A 304 -3.25 -10.42 8.38
N SER A 305 -4.29 -11.19 8.64
CA SER A 305 -4.31 -12.64 8.38
C SER A 305 -4.63 -12.93 6.92
N ILE A 306 -4.44 -14.18 6.49
CA ILE A 306 -4.81 -14.65 5.15
C ILE A 306 -6.28 -14.36 4.80
N ASP A 307 -7.20 -14.45 5.77
CA ASP A 307 -8.62 -14.16 5.55
C ASP A 307 -8.86 -12.68 5.21
N HIS A 308 -8.04 -11.75 5.75
CA HIS A 308 -8.09 -10.32 5.38
C HIS A 308 -7.54 -10.11 3.96
N TYR A 309 -6.43 -10.75 3.63
CA TYR A 309 -5.86 -10.68 2.27
C TYR A 309 -6.84 -11.22 1.23
N ARG A 310 -7.51 -12.34 1.51
CA ARG A 310 -8.53 -12.92 0.62
C ARG A 310 -9.72 -11.98 0.44
N ALA A 311 -10.18 -11.33 1.51
CA ALA A 311 -11.28 -10.38 1.47
C ALA A 311 -10.94 -9.17 0.58
N ALA A 312 -9.80 -8.54 0.82
CA ALA A 312 -9.38 -7.37 0.06
C ALA A 312 -9.04 -7.73 -1.40
N ALA A 313 -8.34 -8.85 -1.64
CA ALA A 313 -8.07 -9.33 -2.98
C ALA A 313 -9.36 -9.62 -3.77
N ALA A 314 -10.34 -10.28 -3.14
CA ALA A 314 -11.63 -10.54 -3.79
C ALA A 314 -12.36 -9.25 -4.19
N SER A 315 -12.30 -8.22 -3.31
CA SER A 315 -12.86 -6.90 -3.62
C SER A 315 -12.15 -6.25 -4.81
N TYR A 316 -10.81 -6.30 -4.85
CA TYR A 316 -10.05 -5.71 -5.94
C TYR A 316 -10.33 -6.39 -7.29
N TRP A 317 -10.39 -7.71 -7.31
CA TRP A 317 -10.77 -8.46 -8.51
C TRP A 317 -12.18 -8.10 -8.98
N SER A 318 -13.16 -7.99 -8.06
CA SER A 318 -14.54 -7.65 -8.42
C SER A 318 -14.71 -6.20 -8.88
N LYS A 319 -13.82 -5.29 -8.44
CA LYS A 319 -13.77 -3.89 -8.88
C LYS A 319 -13.01 -3.70 -10.20
N GLY A 320 -12.48 -4.78 -10.80
CA GLY A 320 -11.85 -4.75 -12.12
C GLY A 320 -10.34 -4.50 -12.13
N ALA A 321 -9.64 -4.81 -11.05
CA ALA A 321 -8.17 -4.80 -11.04
C ALA A 321 -7.61 -5.78 -12.08
N ASP A 322 -6.50 -5.44 -12.72
CA ASP A 322 -5.78 -6.33 -13.64
C ASP A 322 -4.87 -7.32 -12.91
N GLY A 323 -4.51 -7.02 -11.68
CA GLY A 323 -3.71 -7.84 -10.76
C GLY A 323 -3.58 -7.16 -9.41
N ILE A 324 -2.72 -7.67 -8.55
CA ILE A 324 -2.52 -7.19 -7.19
C ILE A 324 -1.05 -6.83 -6.97
N TYR A 325 -0.80 -5.72 -6.31
CA TYR A 325 0.53 -5.30 -5.89
C TYR A 325 0.71 -5.48 -4.38
N LEU A 326 1.80 -6.11 -3.96
CA LEU A 326 2.15 -6.31 -2.56
C LEU A 326 3.34 -5.44 -2.15
N PRO A 327 3.11 -4.24 -1.58
CA PRO A 327 4.15 -3.46 -0.97
C PRO A 327 4.41 -3.98 0.46
N TRP A 328 5.62 -3.86 0.97
CA TRP A 328 5.92 -4.16 2.39
C TRP A 328 5.35 -5.48 2.92
N PHE A 329 5.38 -6.52 2.08
CA PHE A 329 4.89 -7.82 2.50
C PHE A 329 5.68 -8.35 3.69
N THR A 330 5.02 -9.10 4.54
CA THR A 330 5.63 -9.61 5.77
C THR A 330 6.80 -10.55 5.49
N TRP A 331 7.89 -10.30 6.17
CA TRP A 331 9.11 -11.10 6.09
C TRP A 331 9.58 -11.50 7.51
N PRO A 332 10.21 -12.69 7.73
CA PRO A 332 10.42 -13.77 6.75
C PRO A 332 9.13 -14.50 6.36
N HIS A 333 9.14 -15.13 5.19
CA HIS A 333 7.99 -15.89 4.70
C HIS A 333 7.85 -17.20 5.45
N GLY A 334 6.76 -17.37 6.19
CA GLY A 334 6.31 -18.63 6.77
C GLY A 334 5.22 -19.29 5.92
N ALA A 335 4.58 -20.32 6.49
CA ALA A 335 3.53 -21.07 5.79
C ALA A 335 2.32 -20.20 5.43
N GLU A 336 1.95 -19.22 6.26
CA GLU A 336 0.82 -18.31 5.99
C GLU A 336 1.17 -17.36 4.86
N GLU A 337 2.36 -16.77 4.86
CA GLU A 337 2.83 -15.87 3.80
C GLU A 337 2.90 -16.59 2.44
N LEU A 338 3.46 -17.79 2.41
CA LEU A 338 3.50 -18.59 1.18
C LEU A 338 2.10 -18.94 0.68
N ASN A 339 1.15 -19.22 1.57
CA ASN A 339 -0.23 -19.47 1.20
C ASN A 339 -0.90 -18.21 0.64
N ILE A 340 -0.63 -17.03 1.20
CA ILE A 340 -1.10 -15.75 0.65
C ILE A 340 -0.55 -15.56 -0.76
N LEU A 341 0.79 -15.66 -0.95
CA LEU A 341 1.44 -15.50 -2.25
C LEU A 341 0.94 -16.49 -3.31
N ASN A 342 0.51 -17.68 -2.89
CA ASN A 342 0.00 -18.72 -3.80
C ASN A 342 -1.48 -18.56 -4.18
N SER A 343 -2.24 -17.71 -3.47
CA SER A 343 -3.70 -17.71 -3.63
C SER A 343 -4.27 -16.38 -4.13
N ILE A 344 -3.81 -15.24 -3.63
CA ILE A 344 -4.49 -13.95 -3.85
C ILE A 344 -4.39 -13.43 -5.29
N GLY A 345 -3.39 -13.88 -6.05
CA GLY A 345 -3.23 -13.56 -7.47
C GLY A 345 -4.26 -14.23 -8.39
N ASP A 346 -5.05 -15.17 -7.90
CA ASP A 346 -6.10 -15.84 -8.67
C ASP A 346 -7.42 -15.86 -7.90
N TYR A 347 -8.42 -15.13 -8.42
CA TYR A 347 -9.74 -15.05 -7.80
C TYR A 347 -10.38 -16.44 -7.63
N SER A 348 -10.15 -17.38 -8.55
CA SER A 348 -10.72 -18.72 -8.48
C SER A 348 -10.26 -19.50 -7.23
N LEU A 349 -9.05 -19.24 -6.75
CA LEU A 349 -8.47 -19.88 -5.56
C LEU A 349 -9.03 -19.31 -4.25
N ILE A 350 -9.56 -18.09 -4.28
CA ILE A 350 -10.07 -17.40 -3.09
C ILE A 350 -11.58 -17.26 -3.05
N SER A 351 -12.30 -17.46 -4.17
CA SER A 351 -13.74 -17.25 -4.27
C SER A 351 -14.54 -18.07 -3.25
N GLY A 352 -14.17 -19.34 -3.04
CA GLY A 352 -14.78 -20.25 -2.07
C GLY A 352 -14.08 -20.34 -0.72
N SER A 353 -13.14 -19.44 -0.40
CA SER A 353 -12.38 -19.46 0.83
C SER A 353 -12.96 -18.49 1.87
N SER A 354 -12.77 -18.80 3.15
CA SER A 354 -13.16 -17.89 4.25
C SER A 354 -12.47 -16.54 4.10
N LYS A 355 -13.19 -15.47 4.45
CA LYS A 355 -12.77 -14.07 4.33
C LYS A 355 -13.14 -13.26 5.56
N HIS A 356 -12.33 -12.24 5.85
CA HIS A 356 -12.58 -11.30 6.93
C HIS A 356 -12.46 -9.87 6.39
N TYR A 357 -13.60 -9.28 6.05
CA TYR A 357 -13.69 -7.89 5.63
C TYR A 357 -13.61 -6.99 6.84
N VAL A 358 -12.80 -5.93 6.74
CA VAL A 358 -12.65 -4.90 7.76
C VAL A 358 -12.78 -3.53 7.12
N VAL A 359 -13.53 -2.63 7.76
CA VAL A 359 -13.53 -1.22 7.37
C VAL A 359 -12.28 -0.57 7.91
N LYS A 360 -11.51 0.08 7.05
CA LYS A 360 -10.28 0.78 7.40
C LYS A 360 -10.56 1.89 8.41
N LYS A 361 -9.73 1.99 9.45
CA LYS A 361 -9.81 3.09 10.43
C LYS A 361 -9.17 4.37 9.91
N LYS A 362 -9.68 5.50 10.41
CA LYS A 362 -9.08 6.81 10.16
C LYS A 362 -7.60 6.81 10.52
N ASP A 363 -6.86 7.49 9.68
CA ASP A 363 -5.45 7.76 9.85
C ASP A 363 -5.17 9.20 9.42
N GLU A 364 -4.53 9.98 10.28
CA GLU A 364 -4.27 11.41 10.04
C GLU A 364 -3.47 11.62 8.74
N LEU A 365 -2.56 10.71 8.45
CA LEU A 365 -1.74 10.80 7.26
C LEU A 365 -2.57 10.54 5.99
N SER A 366 -3.42 9.50 5.99
CA SER A 366 -4.34 9.23 4.87
C SER A 366 -5.31 10.39 4.65
N GLU A 367 -5.87 10.94 5.72
CA GLU A 367 -6.77 12.11 5.63
C GLU A 367 -6.05 13.32 5.03
N SER A 368 -4.77 13.49 5.35
CA SER A 368 -3.94 14.54 4.78
C SER A 368 -3.75 14.39 3.26
N TYR A 369 -3.82 13.20 2.73
CA TYR A 369 -3.78 12.90 1.29
C TYR A 369 -5.16 12.76 0.64
N LYS A 370 -6.20 13.35 1.26
CA LYS A 370 -7.58 13.33 0.74
C LYS A 370 -8.17 11.91 0.62
N TYR A 371 -7.74 11.02 1.49
CA TYR A 371 -8.28 9.68 1.60
C TYR A 371 -8.82 9.44 3.01
N CYS A 372 -10.09 9.80 3.22
CA CYS A 372 -10.75 9.75 4.52
C CYS A 372 -11.48 8.42 4.71
N SER A 373 -11.24 7.79 5.85
CA SER A 373 -12.01 6.63 6.30
C SER A 373 -13.22 7.07 7.12
N GLN A 374 -14.27 6.22 7.17
CA GLN A 374 -15.53 6.54 7.81
C GLN A 374 -15.51 6.32 9.33
N ILE A 375 -14.67 5.40 9.83
CA ILE A 375 -14.58 5.03 11.25
C ILE A 375 -13.21 5.38 11.88
N PRO A 376 -13.15 5.70 13.19
CA PRO A 376 -14.27 5.78 14.14
C PRO A 376 -15.27 6.87 13.81
N ALA A 377 -16.57 6.58 14.02
CA ALA A 377 -17.66 7.52 13.78
C ALA A 377 -18.47 7.75 15.07
N GLU A 378 -18.84 8.98 15.37
CA GLU A 378 -19.74 9.29 16.46
C GLU A 378 -21.13 8.74 16.15
N ILE A 379 -21.77 8.10 17.14
CA ILE A 379 -23.14 7.63 17.04
C ILE A 379 -24.06 8.72 17.57
N ASN A 380 -24.96 9.18 16.71
CA ASN A 380 -25.92 10.21 17.09
C ASN A 380 -26.89 9.68 18.18
N VAL A 381 -27.20 10.55 19.15
CA VAL A 381 -28.03 10.21 20.32
C VAL A 381 -29.23 11.17 20.42
N GLY A 382 -30.43 10.62 20.51
CA GLY A 382 -31.69 11.39 20.70
C GLY A 382 -32.89 10.73 20.03
N GLU A 383 -34.11 11.10 20.44
CA GLU A 383 -35.34 10.50 19.94
C GLU A 383 -35.52 10.66 18.42
N ASN A 384 -35.02 11.78 17.85
CA ASN A 384 -35.06 12.06 16.42
C ASN A 384 -33.65 12.22 15.84
N ALA A 385 -32.65 11.56 16.44
CA ALA A 385 -31.30 11.63 15.94
C ALA A 385 -31.17 11.00 14.54
N GLN A 386 -30.34 11.62 13.71
CA GLN A 386 -30.01 11.06 12.40
C GLN A 386 -29.23 9.77 12.55
N ILE A 387 -29.48 8.83 11.65
CA ILE A 387 -28.69 7.59 11.57
C ILE A 387 -27.26 7.95 11.16
N THR A 388 -26.29 7.38 11.85
CA THR A 388 -24.89 7.39 11.43
C THR A 388 -24.71 6.22 10.45
N ASP A 389 -24.41 6.53 9.21
CA ASP A 389 -24.20 5.52 8.15
C ASP A 389 -22.73 5.25 7.94
N VAL A 390 -22.40 3.97 7.69
CA VAL A 390 -21.08 3.51 7.28
C VAL A 390 -21.23 2.55 6.10
N ASP A 391 -20.65 2.90 4.97
CA ASP A 391 -20.64 2.07 3.78
C ASP A 391 -19.38 1.19 3.74
N PHE A 392 -19.51 -0.05 3.23
CA PHE A 392 -18.39 -0.98 3.05
C PHE A 392 -18.68 -1.95 1.92
N TYR A 393 -17.62 -2.47 1.31
CA TYR A 393 -17.71 -3.34 0.15
C TYR A 393 -17.52 -4.83 0.52
N ILE A 394 -18.34 -5.70 -0.05
CA ILE A 394 -18.22 -7.16 0.04
C ILE A 394 -18.24 -7.73 -1.38
N ALA A 395 -17.21 -8.50 -1.75
CA ALA A 395 -17.15 -9.16 -3.06
C ALA A 395 -17.91 -10.47 -3.13
N ASP A 396 -18.24 -11.08 -1.99
CA ASP A 396 -18.92 -12.37 -1.94
C ASP A 396 -20.43 -12.23 -2.16
N LYS A 397 -20.98 -13.14 -2.96
CA LYS A 397 -22.40 -13.32 -3.09
C LYS A 397 -22.91 -14.18 -1.93
N LEU A 398 -23.45 -13.53 -0.88
CA LEU A 398 -23.80 -14.15 0.39
C LEU A 398 -25.25 -14.70 0.41
N ASP A 399 -25.60 -15.58 -0.51
CA ASP A 399 -26.96 -16.12 -0.66
C ASP A 399 -27.15 -17.54 -0.13
N VAL A 400 -26.22 -18.47 -0.33
CA VAL A 400 -26.36 -19.89 0.10
C VAL A 400 -24.99 -20.52 0.40
N GLY A 401 -24.93 -21.39 1.42
CA GLY A 401 -23.81 -22.30 1.64
C GLY A 401 -22.64 -21.76 2.48
N HIS A 402 -22.77 -20.58 3.05
CA HIS A 402 -21.76 -19.97 3.93
C HIS A 402 -22.41 -19.33 5.14
N ARG A 403 -21.61 -19.04 6.17
CA ARG A 403 -22.05 -18.28 7.34
C ARG A 403 -21.43 -16.90 7.29
N SER A 404 -22.26 -15.86 7.49
CA SER A 404 -21.82 -14.49 7.61
C SER A 404 -22.11 -13.93 9.00
N THR A 405 -21.15 -13.21 9.57
CA THR A 405 -21.28 -12.52 10.85
C THR A 405 -20.86 -11.08 10.70
N LEU A 406 -21.74 -10.16 11.06
CA LEU A 406 -21.41 -8.75 11.24
C LEU A 406 -20.93 -8.54 12.67
N ARG A 407 -19.73 -7.99 12.86
CA ARG A 407 -19.19 -7.63 14.15
C ARG A 407 -18.98 -6.13 14.21
N LEU A 408 -19.54 -5.50 15.25
CA LEU A 408 -19.40 -4.07 15.53
C LEU A 408 -18.70 -3.89 16.85
N LEU A 409 -17.72 -2.99 16.92
CA LEU A 409 -17.14 -2.53 18.19
C LEU A 409 -17.62 -1.11 18.46
N ILE A 410 -18.23 -0.89 19.62
CA ILE A 410 -18.80 0.39 20.01
C ILE A 410 -18.20 0.80 21.36
N SER A 411 -17.70 2.06 21.45
CA SER A 411 -17.23 2.64 22.71
C SER A 411 -18.33 3.43 23.40
N ASP A 412 -18.18 3.60 24.72
CA ASP A 412 -18.97 4.50 25.57
C ASP A 412 -20.50 4.29 25.50
N THR A 413 -20.95 3.10 25.12
CA THR A 413 -22.36 2.69 25.17
C THR A 413 -22.68 1.94 26.46
N THR A 414 -23.97 1.98 26.89
CA THR A 414 -24.46 1.29 28.07
C THR A 414 -25.60 0.32 27.74
N ILE A 415 -25.93 -0.56 28.67
CA ILE A 415 -27.06 -1.49 28.53
C ILE A 415 -28.44 -0.80 28.51
N HIS A 416 -28.47 0.47 28.91
CA HIS A 416 -29.70 1.29 28.96
C HIS A 416 -29.87 2.18 27.71
N ASP A 417 -28.88 2.21 26.83
CA ASP A 417 -28.98 2.93 25.58
C ASP A 417 -29.95 2.22 24.63
N GLY A 418 -30.88 2.97 24.06
CA GLY A 418 -31.83 2.50 23.05
C GLY A 418 -31.14 2.35 21.68
N LEU A 419 -30.15 1.48 21.59
CA LEU A 419 -29.35 1.25 20.39
C LEU A 419 -30.19 0.59 19.29
N LYS A 420 -30.16 1.14 18.08
CA LYS A 420 -30.69 0.55 16.85
C LYS A 420 -29.56 0.38 15.84
N VAL A 421 -29.57 -0.76 15.17
CA VAL A 421 -28.65 -1.12 14.10
C VAL A 421 -29.45 -1.61 12.91
N SER A 422 -29.12 -1.15 11.72
CA SER A 422 -29.69 -1.64 10.47
C SER A 422 -28.60 -1.98 9.45
N LEU A 423 -28.88 -2.93 8.59
CA LEU A 423 -28.03 -3.28 7.46
C LEU A 423 -28.85 -3.30 6.18
N ASN A 424 -28.45 -2.50 5.20
CA ASN A 424 -29.16 -2.33 3.92
C ASN A 424 -30.65 -1.97 4.09
N GLY A 425 -30.95 -1.16 5.12
CA GLY A 425 -32.31 -0.72 5.46
C GLY A 425 -33.14 -1.75 6.23
N LYS A 426 -32.57 -2.88 6.63
CA LYS A 426 -33.23 -3.92 7.43
C LYS A 426 -32.73 -3.83 8.87
N ASP A 427 -33.66 -3.63 9.82
CA ASP A 427 -33.33 -3.59 11.25
C ASP A 427 -32.76 -4.93 11.75
N LEU A 428 -31.71 -4.85 12.54
CA LEU A 428 -31.08 -6.01 13.18
C LEU A 428 -31.51 -6.09 14.66
N ASP A 429 -31.74 -7.31 15.11
CA ASP A 429 -32.16 -7.53 16.52
C ASP A 429 -30.97 -7.42 17.48
N VAL A 430 -30.77 -6.21 18.02
CA VAL A 430 -29.70 -5.91 18.99
C VAL A 430 -29.81 -6.73 20.28
N LYS A 431 -31.03 -7.18 20.65
CA LYS A 431 -31.27 -7.97 21.88
C LYS A 431 -30.74 -9.40 21.75
N ASN A 432 -30.78 -9.95 20.55
CA ASN A 432 -30.27 -11.30 20.23
C ASN A 432 -28.84 -11.29 19.72
N ALA A 433 -28.20 -10.12 19.57
CA ALA A 433 -26.77 -10.05 19.23
C ALA A 433 -25.91 -10.65 20.34
N TRP A 434 -24.90 -11.44 19.95
CA TRP A 434 -23.88 -11.86 20.91
C TRP A 434 -23.11 -10.65 21.39
N ARG A 435 -22.99 -10.49 22.71
CA ARG A 435 -22.40 -9.29 23.30
C ARG A 435 -21.21 -9.68 24.19
N THR A 436 -20.05 -9.06 23.90
CA THR A 436 -18.84 -9.19 24.72
C THR A 436 -18.28 -7.82 25.06
N THR A 437 -17.54 -7.71 26.13
CA THR A 437 -16.86 -6.46 26.53
C THR A 437 -15.39 -6.53 26.16
N VAL A 438 -14.88 -5.45 25.57
CA VAL A 438 -13.46 -5.26 25.25
C VAL A 438 -12.94 -4.11 26.11
N GLY A 439 -12.06 -4.41 27.07
CA GLY A 439 -11.67 -3.43 28.09
C GLY A 439 -12.83 -3.02 28.97
N PHE A 440 -12.87 -1.75 29.39
CA PHE A 440 -13.90 -1.22 30.30
C PHE A 440 -15.02 -0.44 29.60
N THR A 441 -14.77 0.09 28.42
CA THR A 441 -15.66 1.05 27.76
C THR A 441 -16.16 0.58 26.40
N HIS A 442 -15.67 -0.54 25.88
CA HIS A 442 -16.02 -1.04 24.57
C HIS A 442 -16.88 -2.29 24.63
N VAL A 443 -17.89 -2.34 23.77
CA VAL A 443 -18.79 -3.48 23.61
C VAL A 443 -18.69 -3.98 22.17
N SER A 444 -18.41 -5.27 22.01
CA SER A 444 -18.52 -5.95 20.73
C SER A 444 -19.90 -6.57 20.59
N LEU A 445 -20.57 -6.28 19.48
CA LEU A 445 -21.85 -6.88 19.08
C LEU A 445 -21.63 -7.75 17.86
N GLU A 446 -22.08 -9.01 17.91
CA GLU A 446 -22.02 -9.92 16.77
C GLU A 446 -23.45 -10.32 16.36
N PHE A 447 -23.73 -10.11 15.08
CA PHE A 447 -24.99 -10.50 14.44
C PHE A 447 -24.69 -11.66 13.48
N SER A 448 -25.24 -12.82 13.74
CA SER A 448 -25.10 -14.02 12.91
C SER A 448 -26.36 -14.25 12.07
N ASP A 449 -26.27 -15.19 11.12
CA ASP A 449 -27.39 -15.63 10.28
C ASP A 449 -28.03 -14.51 9.47
N LEU A 450 -27.20 -13.62 8.92
CA LEU A 450 -27.62 -12.48 8.09
C LEU A 450 -27.82 -12.86 6.61
N MET A 451 -28.24 -14.09 6.34
CA MET A 451 -28.52 -14.56 4.99
C MET A 451 -29.54 -13.66 4.27
N GLY A 452 -29.22 -13.20 3.07
CA GLY A 452 -30.07 -12.31 2.27
C GLY A 452 -30.20 -10.88 2.82
N VAL A 453 -29.36 -10.49 3.81
CA VAL A 453 -29.26 -9.12 4.29
C VAL A 453 -28.06 -8.41 3.66
N PHE A 454 -26.94 -9.10 3.56
CA PHE A 454 -25.79 -8.61 2.81
C PHE A 454 -26.04 -8.60 1.32
N LYS A 455 -25.34 -7.71 0.61
CA LYS A 455 -25.32 -7.63 -0.85
C LYS A 455 -23.90 -7.79 -1.36
N GLU A 456 -23.72 -8.37 -2.51
CA GLU A 456 -22.50 -8.23 -3.28
C GLU A 456 -22.34 -6.74 -3.67
N GLY A 457 -21.16 -6.18 -3.48
CA GLY A 457 -20.91 -4.75 -3.65
C GLY A 457 -21.07 -3.95 -2.36
N ILE A 458 -21.55 -2.72 -2.49
CA ILE A 458 -21.66 -1.76 -1.37
C ILE A 458 -22.81 -2.18 -0.43
N ASN A 459 -22.47 -2.26 0.86
CA ASN A 459 -23.39 -2.47 1.97
C ASN A 459 -23.41 -1.24 2.86
N ARG A 460 -24.58 -0.88 3.37
CA ARG A 460 -24.77 0.27 4.27
C ARG A 460 -25.21 -0.20 5.65
N LEU A 461 -24.35 0.07 6.62
CA LEU A 461 -24.66 -0.05 8.05
C LEU A 461 -25.21 1.25 8.55
N GLY A 462 -26.40 1.23 9.15
CA GLY A 462 -26.96 2.36 9.87
C GLY A 462 -26.95 2.10 11.38
N ILE A 463 -26.53 3.09 12.18
CA ILE A 463 -26.49 2.98 13.64
C ILE A 463 -26.96 4.27 14.30
N VAL A 464 -27.77 4.17 15.38
CA VAL A 464 -28.27 5.31 16.14
C VAL A 464 -28.67 4.89 17.56
N ILE A 465 -28.59 5.79 18.52
CA ILE A 465 -29.09 5.63 19.88
C ILE A 465 -30.29 6.54 20.08
N ASN A 466 -31.50 5.97 20.07
CA ASN A 466 -32.75 6.72 20.16
C ASN A 466 -33.03 7.28 21.56
N SER A 467 -32.51 6.66 22.60
CA SER A 467 -32.65 7.08 23.98
C SER A 467 -31.43 6.75 24.81
N ARG A 468 -31.08 7.66 25.72
CA ARG A 468 -29.98 7.50 26.68
C ARG A 468 -30.39 8.02 28.04
N PRO A 469 -30.02 7.37 29.15
CA PRO A 469 -30.28 7.86 30.47
C PRO A 469 -29.79 9.28 30.70
N THR A 470 -30.61 10.14 31.33
CA THR A 470 -30.32 11.57 31.51
C THR A 470 -29.07 11.85 32.32
N ASN A 471 -28.72 10.97 33.26
CA ASN A 471 -27.48 11.06 34.06
C ASN A 471 -26.21 10.81 33.24
N LEU A 472 -26.34 10.29 32.01
CA LEU A 472 -25.24 10.05 31.07
C LEU A 472 -25.18 11.09 29.95
N VAL A 473 -26.13 12.07 29.94
CA VAL A 473 -26.08 13.22 29.04
C VAL A 473 -24.89 14.09 29.45
N GLY A 474 -23.89 14.22 28.60
CA GLY A 474 -22.61 14.90 28.90
C GLY A 474 -21.45 13.99 29.24
N ALA A 475 -21.66 12.65 29.33
CA ALA A 475 -20.58 11.66 29.24
C ALA A 475 -20.00 11.60 27.79
N ASN A 476 -18.93 10.82 27.61
CA ASN A 476 -18.37 10.61 26.27
C ASN A 476 -19.45 10.17 25.29
N LEU A 477 -19.38 10.69 24.06
CA LEU A 477 -20.29 10.27 22.99
C LEU A 477 -19.94 8.85 22.56
N PRO A 478 -20.95 7.98 22.39
CA PRO A 478 -20.74 6.64 21.85
C PRO A 478 -20.17 6.71 20.44
N ARG A 479 -19.23 5.82 20.16
CA ARG A 479 -18.58 5.78 18.84
C ARG A 479 -18.57 4.36 18.27
N LEU A 480 -18.80 4.27 16.99
CA LEU A 480 -18.57 3.04 16.22
C LEU A 480 -17.09 2.96 15.88
N GLU A 481 -16.40 2.06 16.55
CA GLU A 481 -14.95 1.91 16.48
C GLU A 481 -14.48 0.95 15.39
N ASN A 482 -15.21 -0.17 15.18
CA ASN A 482 -14.91 -1.14 14.13
C ASN A 482 -16.17 -1.66 13.49
N VAL A 483 -16.07 -1.97 12.19
CA VAL A 483 -17.05 -2.73 11.41
C VAL A 483 -16.29 -3.86 10.71
N GLU A 484 -16.68 -5.09 11.01
CA GLU A 484 -16.05 -6.30 10.47
C GLU A 484 -17.12 -7.26 9.95
N VAL A 485 -16.84 -7.94 8.83
CA VAL A 485 -17.69 -9.01 8.31
C VAL A 485 -16.87 -10.27 8.12
N LEU A 486 -17.24 -11.31 8.85
CA LEU A 486 -16.62 -12.62 8.74
C LEU A 486 -17.49 -13.50 7.83
N VAL A 487 -16.90 -14.00 6.76
CA VAL A 487 -17.51 -14.95 5.85
C VAL A 487 -16.81 -16.28 5.99
N LYS A 488 -17.54 -17.31 6.42
CA LYS A 488 -17.02 -18.66 6.60
C LYS A 488 -17.66 -19.61 5.59
N TYR A 489 -16.83 -20.18 4.72
CA TYR A 489 -17.23 -21.23 3.79
C TYR A 489 -17.08 -22.60 4.48
N PRO A 490 -17.90 -23.61 4.10
CA PRO A 490 -17.72 -24.98 4.56
C PRO A 490 -16.34 -25.48 4.14
N GLU A 491 -15.62 -26.11 5.06
CA GLU A 491 -14.39 -26.81 4.68
C GLU A 491 -14.74 -27.97 3.74
N PRO A 492 -13.94 -28.21 2.69
CA PRO A 492 -14.12 -29.37 1.83
C PRO A 492 -14.09 -30.64 2.67
N LEU A 493 -15.12 -31.50 2.54
CA LEU A 493 -15.15 -32.80 3.17
C LEU A 493 -13.93 -33.61 2.70
N GLY A 494 -12.88 -33.70 3.51
CA GLY A 494 -11.67 -34.47 3.20
C GLY A 494 -10.33 -33.80 3.58
N SER A 495 -10.35 -32.65 4.22
CA SER A 495 -9.12 -31.94 4.68
C SER A 495 -8.75 -32.29 6.15
N LEU A 496 -8.92 -33.54 6.58
CA LEU A 496 -8.39 -34.07 7.83
C LEU A 496 -7.11 -34.85 7.57
#